data_0cbdbcd8fefe3ad49f3b50b012a99f41
#
_entry.id   0cbdbcd8fefe3ad49f3b50b012a99f41
#
_cell.length_a   1.000
_cell.length_b   1.000
_cell.length_c   1.000
_cell.angle_alpha   90.00
_cell.angle_beta   90.00
_cell.angle_gamma   90.00
#
_symmetry.space_group_name_H-M   'P 1'
#
loop_
_entity.id
_entity.type
_entity.pdbx_description
1 polymer ?
#
loop_
_entity_poly.entity_id
_entity_poly.type
_entity_poly.pdbx_seq_one_letter_code
_entity_poly.pdbx_strand_id
1 'polypeptide(L)'
;MTNRLVLGVLIGAFATSCATSVPPGSVGMFVYASRGIDSHVLTEGLYWHMPWNSILMFPVQWDEREERMHVLTADDVHLEMQLGIAVRPNVKELYALQQDLGVRYYDTIVQSAFFTATRTVFAHYNMVDIPENSEKIEEEIREHVAGRIAGHHLELGRVALQHIDYPPAVQAAIEQRLVVQQQETQKEAEIKIAGEDASIAHVRAESAAETAKISATSDAETSKIRAEGEAKAQEMLGKTLTPLLVQLRVLTNPASKYIFVPEGRQLSVVLGEGVNGAAATSASR
;
A
#
# COMPACT_ATOMS: atom_id res chain seq x y z
N MET A 1 -37.59 -36.18 65.55
CA MET A 1 -37.35 -36.19 64.09
C MET A 1 -36.87 -34.82 63.58
N THR A 2 -37.24 -33.73 64.18
CA THR A 2 -36.89 -32.36 63.78
C THR A 2 -35.39 -32.01 63.90
N ASN A 3 -34.68 -32.49 64.93
CA ASN A 3 -33.25 -32.20 65.11
C ASN A 3 -32.33 -32.84 64.06
N ARG A 4 -32.70 -34.00 63.52
CA ARG A 4 -31.90 -34.67 62.47
C ARG A 4 -32.07 -33.98 61.10
N LEU A 5 -33.24 -33.39 60.85
CA LEU A 5 -33.50 -32.63 59.61
C LEU A 5 -32.80 -31.26 59.64
N VAL A 6 -32.80 -30.58 60.77
CA VAL A 6 -32.09 -29.30 60.94
C VAL A 6 -30.57 -29.49 60.83
N LEU A 7 -30.02 -30.55 61.40
CA LEU A 7 -28.60 -30.87 61.27
C LEU A 7 -28.20 -31.23 59.85
N GLY A 8 -29.07 -31.95 59.11
CA GLY A 8 -28.83 -32.24 57.71
C GLY A 8 -28.87 -31.01 56.79
N VAL A 9 -29.77 -30.07 57.06
CA VAL A 9 -29.85 -28.78 56.31
C VAL A 9 -28.65 -27.91 56.64
N LEU A 10 -28.19 -27.85 57.87
CA LEU A 10 -26.98 -27.09 58.28
C LEU A 10 -25.70 -27.67 57.65
N ILE A 11 -25.55 -29.01 57.59
CA ILE A 11 -24.41 -29.67 56.94
C ILE A 11 -24.47 -29.46 55.42
N GLY A 12 -25.65 -29.50 54.79
CA GLY A 12 -25.83 -29.18 53.37
C GLY A 12 -25.51 -27.72 53.00
N ALA A 13 -25.88 -26.78 53.86
CA ALA A 13 -25.56 -25.34 53.65
C ALA A 13 -24.06 -25.06 53.78
N PHE A 14 -23.33 -25.79 54.66
CA PHE A 14 -21.87 -25.70 54.78
C PHE A 14 -21.14 -26.28 53.56
N ALA A 15 -21.66 -27.29 52.92
CA ALA A 15 -21.03 -27.92 51.76
C ALA A 15 -21.05 -27.02 50.49
N THR A 16 -22.07 -26.18 50.34
CA THR A 16 -22.18 -25.29 49.16
C THR A 16 -21.30 -24.08 49.19
N SER A 17 -20.72 -23.68 50.33
CA SER A 17 -19.86 -22.51 50.47
C SER A 17 -18.37 -22.81 50.26
N CYS A 18 -17.99 -24.06 49.98
CA CYS A 18 -16.60 -24.50 49.92
C CYS A 18 -16.11 -24.78 48.49
N ALA A 19 -16.83 -24.36 47.47
CA ALA A 19 -16.44 -24.53 46.09
C ALA A 19 -16.25 -23.18 45.40
N THR A 20 -15.11 -22.97 44.74
CA THR A 20 -14.80 -21.79 43.97
C THR A 20 -14.57 -22.19 42.52
N SER A 21 -15.23 -21.49 41.60
CA SER A 21 -15.06 -21.67 40.18
C SER A 21 -13.97 -20.74 39.66
N VAL A 22 -12.97 -21.28 38.97
CA VAL A 22 -11.99 -20.50 38.20
C VAL A 22 -12.58 -20.31 36.82
N PRO A 23 -12.88 -19.06 36.43
CA PRO A 23 -13.48 -18.78 35.13
C PRO A 23 -12.49 -18.97 33.97
N PRO A 24 -12.96 -19.19 32.73
CA PRO A 24 -12.12 -19.22 31.56
C PRO A 24 -11.32 -17.93 31.40
N GLY A 25 -10.05 -18.06 31.00
CA GLY A 25 -9.15 -16.91 30.87
C GLY A 25 -8.51 -16.43 32.16
N SER A 26 -8.76 -17.15 33.26
CA SER A 26 -8.09 -16.94 34.56
C SER A 26 -7.46 -18.24 35.04
N VAL A 27 -6.45 -18.10 35.87
CA VAL A 27 -5.85 -19.21 36.59
C VAL A 27 -5.90 -18.94 38.10
N GLY A 28 -6.00 -20.00 38.89
CA GLY A 28 -6.05 -19.90 40.33
C GLY A 28 -4.78 -20.45 40.98
N MET A 29 -4.52 -20.02 42.22
CA MET A 29 -3.56 -20.65 43.10
C MET A 29 -4.20 -20.84 44.48
N PHE A 30 -4.02 -22.04 45.06
CA PHE A 30 -4.49 -22.29 46.43
C PHE A 30 -3.71 -21.43 47.45
N VAL A 31 -4.44 -20.84 48.37
CA VAL A 31 -3.90 -20.18 49.56
C VAL A 31 -4.31 -20.97 50.76
N TYR A 32 -3.39 -21.72 51.32
CA TYR A 32 -3.60 -22.48 52.54
C TYR A 32 -3.33 -21.65 53.79
N ALA A 33 -4.24 -21.66 54.73
CA ALA A 33 -4.08 -20.92 55.98
C ALA A 33 -2.83 -21.37 56.78
N SER A 34 -2.36 -22.59 56.58
CA SER A 34 -1.22 -23.17 57.33
C SER A 34 0.11 -23.12 56.60
N ARG A 35 0.11 -23.05 55.26
CA ARG A 35 1.32 -23.19 54.39
C ARG A 35 1.53 -22.04 53.49
N GLY A 36 0.59 -21.10 53.37
CA GLY A 36 0.64 -20.00 52.44
C GLY A 36 0.20 -20.41 51.05
N ILE A 37 0.77 -19.80 50.02
CA ILE A 37 0.39 -19.98 48.61
C ILE A 37 1.04 -21.23 48.05
N ASP A 38 0.23 -22.03 47.32
CA ASP A 38 0.73 -23.21 46.62
C ASP A 38 1.35 -22.79 45.26
N SER A 39 2.45 -23.43 44.90
CA SER A 39 3.11 -23.22 43.61
C SER A 39 2.33 -23.83 42.44
N HIS A 40 1.33 -24.66 42.72
CA HIS A 40 0.53 -25.33 41.70
C HIS A 40 -0.51 -24.35 41.11
N VAL A 41 -0.46 -24.18 39.81
CA VAL A 41 -1.42 -23.34 39.07
C VAL A 41 -2.65 -24.16 38.71
N LEU A 42 -3.83 -23.67 39.11
CA LEU A 42 -5.12 -24.26 38.83
C LEU A 42 -5.64 -23.69 37.51
N THR A 43 -5.98 -24.58 36.59
CA THR A 43 -6.64 -24.18 35.32
C THR A 43 -8.12 -23.88 35.55
N GLU A 44 -8.84 -23.49 34.51
CA GLU A 44 -10.29 -23.30 34.56
C GLU A 44 -11.03 -24.55 35.10
N GLY A 45 -12.03 -24.34 35.95
CA GLY A 45 -12.80 -25.43 36.54
C GLY A 45 -13.37 -25.11 37.90
N LEU A 46 -14.04 -26.08 38.51
CA LEU A 46 -14.61 -26.00 39.84
C LEU A 46 -13.72 -26.72 40.83
N TYR A 47 -13.28 -26.03 41.87
CA TYR A 47 -12.38 -26.54 42.91
C TYR A 47 -12.99 -26.46 44.26
N TRP A 48 -12.94 -27.58 44.99
CA TRP A 48 -13.39 -27.67 46.35
C TRP A 48 -12.25 -27.33 47.30
N HIS A 49 -12.53 -26.48 48.25
CA HIS A 49 -11.55 -26.12 49.26
C HIS A 49 -12.20 -26.03 50.66
N MET A 50 -11.40 -26.13 51.67
CA MET A 50 -11.86 -25.94 53.04
C MET A 50 -12.20 -24.46 53.33
N PRO A 51 -13.14 -24.19 54.25
CA PRO A 51 -13.59 -22.79 54.55
C PRO A 51 -12.47 -21.81 54.93
N TRP A 52 -11.37 -22.31 55.44
CA TRP A 52 -10.21 -21.51 55.83
C TRP A 52 -9.15 -21.36 54.74
N ASN A 53 -9.31 -22.00 53.60
CA ASN A 53 -8.46 -21.83 52.41
C ASN A 53 -9.18 -20.94 51.40
N SER A 54 -8.42 -20.32 50.56
CA SER A 54 -8.95 -19.51 49.47
C SER A 54 -8.22 -19.81 48.13
N ILE A 55 -8.80 -19.40 47.03
CA ILE A 55 -8.18 -19.46 45.73
C ILE A 55 -7.92 -18.02 45.31
N LEU A 56 -6.66 -17.71 45.03
CA LEU A 56 -6.24 -16.45 44.45
C LEU A 56 -6.33 -16.57 42.94
N MET A 57 -7.04 -15.64 42.29
CA MET A 57 -7.28 -15.66 40.86
C MET A 57 -6.43 -14.62 40.15
N PHE A 58 -5.86 -15.03 39.03
CA PHE A 58 -5.11 -14.15 38.11
C PHE A 58 -5.73 -14.21 36.72
N PRO A 59 -6.13 -13.08 36.13
CA PRO A 59 -6.42 -13.02 34.71
C PRO A 59 -5.12 -13.24 33.95
N VAL A 60 -5.13 -14.17 32.98
CA VAL A 60 -3.97 -14.50 32.14
C VAL A 60 -4.16 -14.07 30.69
N GLN A 61 -5.27 -13.43 30.40
CA GLN A 61 -5.54 -12.78 29.13
C GLN A 61 -4.77 -11.47 29.04
N TRP A 62 -4.66 -10.94 27.82
CA TRP A 62 -4.12 -9.60 27.63
C TRP A 62 -5.03 -8.58 28.32
N ASP A 63 -4.47 -7.85 29.26
CA ASP A 63 -5.11 -6.72 29.95
C ASP A 63 -4.61 -5.44 29.27
N GLU A 64 -5.49 -4.79 28.51
CA GLU A 64 -5.18 -3.51 27.85
C GLU A 64 -5.67 -2.39 28.75
N ARG A 65 -4.73 -1.55 29.17
CA ARG A 65 -5.01 -0.40 30.04
C ARG A 65 -4.67 0.89 29.32
N GLU A 66 -5.56 1.84 29.49
CA GLU A 66 -5.41 3.20 28.97
C GLU A 66 -4.99 4.14 30.07
N GLU A 67 -3.87 4.82 29.85
CA GLU A 67 -3.31 5.77 30.81
C GLU A 67 -3.27 7.16 30.18
N ARG A 68 -3.74 8.14 30.94
CA ARG A 68 -3.61 9.56 30.61
C ARG A 68 -2.39 10.13 31.31
N MET A 69 -1.57 10.83 30.57
CA MET A 69 -0.38 11.42 31.14
C MET A 69 0.00 12.73 30.45
N HIS A 70 0.73 13.55 31.21
CA HIS A 70 1.33 14.77 30.70
C HIS A 70 2.81 14.50 30.46
N VAL A 71 3.27 14.82 29.26
CA VAL A 71 4.68 14.72 28.87
C VAL A 71 5.20 16.07 28.41
N LEU A 72 6.51 16.20 28.42
CA LEU A 72 7.22 17.33 27.85
C LEU A 72 7.95 16.84 26.60
N THR A 73 7.79 17.55 25.51
CA THR A 73 8.47 17.27 24.24
C THR A 73 9.85 17.92 24.20
N ALA A 74 10.66 17.61 23.18
CA ALA A 74 12.00 18.18 23.00
C ALA A 74 12.00 19.72 22.81
N ASP A 75 10.90 20.26 22.33
CA ASP A 75 10.65 21.70 22.14
C ASP A 75 9.96 22.36 23.35
N ASP A 76 10.06 21.76 24.55
CA ASP A 76 9.52 22.24 25.83
C ASP A 76 8.00 22.50 25.82
N VAL A 77 7.25 21.78 24.99
CA VAL A 77 5.79 21.89 24.99
C VAL A 77 5.16 20.81 25.86
N HIS A 78 4.24 21.22 26.72
CA HIS A 78 3.43 20.30 27.53
C HIS A 78 2.33 19.70 26.67
N LEU A 79 2.27 18.37 26.65
CA LEU A 79 1.32 17.60 25.90
C LEU A 79 0.52 16.68 26.81
N GLU A 80 -0.78 16.69 26.68
CA GLU A 80 -1.65 15.68 27.27
C GLU A 80 -1.92 14.60 26.26
N MET A 81 -1.75 13.34 26.67
CA MET A 81 -1.92 12.21 25.78
C MET A 81 -2.54 11.01 26.48
N GLN A 82 -3.15 10.17 25.69
CA GLN A 82 -3.71 8.90 26.10
C GLN A 82 -3.00 7.77 25.36
N LEU A 83 -2.40 6.86 26.12
CA LEU A 83 -1.70 5.69 25.57
C LEU A 83 -2.30 4.42 26.15
N GLY A 84 -2.39 3.39 25.30
CA GLY A 84 -2.76 2.04 25.68
C GLY A 84 -1.53 1.17 25.86
N ILE A 85 -1.54 0.33 26.88
CA ILE A 85 -0.52 -0.69 27.10
C ILE A 85 -1.18 -2.03 27.38
N ALA A 86 -0.79 -3.06 26.64
CA ALA A 86 -1.26 -4.42 26.82
C ALA A 86 -0.21 -5.23 27.61
N VAL A 87 -0.63 -5.84 28.72
CA VAL A 87 0.26 -6.64 29.56
C VAL A 87 -0.46 -7.89 30.02
N ARG A 88 0.28 -8.98 30.24
CA ARG A 88 -0.24 -10.18 30.88
C ARG A 88 0.82 -10.85 31.74
N PRO A 89 0.41 -11.59 32.79
CA PRO A 89 1.34 -12.39 33.58
C PRO A 89 1.80 -13.64 32.79
N ASN A 90 3.06 -14.02 32.98
CA ASN A 90 3.56 -15.28 32.51
C ASN A 90 3.01 -16.43 33.35
N VAL A 91 2.15 -17.25 32.78
CA VAL A 91 1.48 -18.36 33.49
C VAL A 91 2.45 -19.34 34.16
N LYS A 92 3.61 -19.58 33.52
CA LYS A 92 4.62 -20.52 34.04
C LYS A 92 5.34 -20.00 35.30
N GLU A 93 5.37 -18.69 35.44
CA GLU A 93 6.12 -17.99 36.50
C GLU A 93 5.20 -17.25 37.49
N LEU A 94 3.92 -17.60 37.47
CA LEU A 94 2.89 -16.90 38.23
C LEU A 94 3.12 -16.95 39.75
N TYR A 95 3.69 -18.06 40.24
CA TYR A 95 4.05 -18.18 41.66
C TYR A 95 5.13 -17.16 42.04
N ALA A 96 6.15 -17.01 41.21
CA ALA A 96 7.19 -16.02 41.42
C ALA A 96 6.65 -14.59 41.34
N LEU A 97 5.81 -14.30 40.33
CA LEU A 97 5.11 -13.03 40.21
C LEU A 97 4.32 -12.69 41.48
N GLN A 98 3.62 -13.67 42.05
CA GLN A 98 2.85 -13.45 43.28
C GLN A 98 3.74 -13.18 44.49
N GLN A 99 4.90 -13.83 44.57
CA GLN A 99 5.84 -13.58 45.65
C GLN A 99 6.48 -12.18 45.58
N ASP A 100 6.82 -11.75 44.34
CA ASP A 100 7.56 -10.50 44.12
C ASP A 100 6.66 -9.28 44.12
N LEU A 101 5.54 -9.34 43.39
CA LEU A 101 4.70 -8.17 43.12
C LEU A 101 3.25 -8.32 43.60
N GLY A 102 2.76 -9.56 43.67
CA GLY A 102 1.37 -9.83 44.00
C GLY A 102 0.38 -9.55 42.86
N VAL A 103 -0.91 -9.54 43.22
CA VAL A 103 -2.01 -9.35 42.25
C VAL A 103 -2.01 -7.97 41.59
N ARG A 104 -1.47 -6.95 42.30
CA ARG A 104 -1.43 -5.57 41.83
C ARG A 104 -0.13 -5.22 41.11
N TYR A 105 0.45 -6.18 40.39
CA TYR A 105 1.68 -6.01 39.62
C TYR A 105 1.65 -4.81 38.64
N TYR A 106 0.49 -4.52 38.09
CA TYR A 106 0.32 -3.39 37.16
C TYR A 106 0.62 -2.06 37.88
N ASP A 107 -0.10 -1.76 38.95
CA ASP A 107 0.04 -0.51 39.72
C ASP A 107 1.42 -0.40 40.38
N THR A 108 2.01 -1.55 40.70
CA THR A 108 3.28 -1.57 41.48
C THR A 108 4.48 -1.29 40.56
N ILE A 109 4.56 -1.87 39.40
CA ILE A 109 5.75 -1.76 38.55
C ILE A 109 5.46 -1.29 37.13
N VAL A 110 4.42 -1.82 36.48
CA VAL A 110 4.17 -1.56 35.05
C VAL A 110 3.84 -0.10 34.80
N GLN A 111 2.93 0.46 35.58
CA GLN A 111 2.49 1.85 35.42
C GLN A 111 3.65 2.83 35.59
N SER A 112 4.48 2.66 36.60
CA SER A 112 5.64 3.53 36.83
C SER A 112 6.70 3.39 35.74
N ALA A 113 6.95 2.17 35.28
CA ALA A 113 7.86 1.89 34.17
C ALA A 113 7.36 2.53 32.87
N PHE A 114 6.05 2.39 32.58
CA PHE A 114 5.38 2.96 31.44
C PHE A 114 5.45 4.49 31.42
N PHE A 115 5.09 5.15 32.52
CA PHE A 115 5.17 6.61 32.64
C PHE A 115 6.59 7.14 32.45
N THR A 116 7.58 6.45 33.02
CA THR A 116 8.97 6.87 32.88
C THR A 116 9.48 6.65 31.45
N ALA A 117 9.18 5.51 30.84
CA ALA A 117 9.57 5.22 29.48
C ALA A 117 8.96 6.23 28.50
N THR A 118 7.66 6.48 28.63
CA THR A 118 6.96 7.46 27.79
C THR A 118 7.57 8.85 27.89
N ARG A 119 7.80 9.35 29.10
CA ARG A 119 8.44 10.66 29.28
C ARG A 119 9.84 10.72 28.68
N THR A 120 10.61 9.64 28.81
CA THR A 120 11.97 9.58 28.27
C THR A 120 11.95 9.63 26.74
N VAL A 121 11.06 8.87 26.11
CA VAL A 121 10.98 8.81 24.63
C VAL A 121 10.48 10.15 24.08
N PHE A 122 9.38 10.69 24.62
CA PHE A 122 8.82 11.95 24.12
C PHE A 122 9.74 13.16 24.29
N ALA A 123 10.63 13.15 25.28
CA ALA A 123 11.65 14.20 25.44
C ALA A 123 12.67 14.26 24.26
N HIS A 124 12.71 13.26 23.40
CA HIS A 124 13.58 13.24 22.21
C HIS A 124 12.88 13.67 20.93
N TYR A 125 11.56 13.83 20.94
CA TYR A 125 10.78 14.18 19.77
C TYR A 125 10.18 15.56 19.86
N ASN A 126 10.24 16.33 18.75
CA ASN A 126 9.51 17.57 18.65
C ASN A 126 8.03 17.28 18.42
N MET A 127 7.17 18.16 18.92
CA MET A 127 5.73 17.98 18.86
C MET A 127 5.18 17.80 17.44
N VAL A 128 5.74 18.53 16.47
CA VAL A 128 5.31 18.49 15.07
C VAL A 128 5.70 17.16 14.38
N ASP A 129 6.72 16.48 14.88
CA ASP A 129 7.25 15.24 14.29
C ASP A 129 6.57 13.97 14.85
N ILE A 130 5.82 14.09 15.95
CA ILE A 130 5.15 12.97 16.61
C ILE A 130 4.20 12.21 15.68
N PRO A 131 3.30 12.84 14.87
CA PRO A 131 2.38 12.12 14.03
C PRO A 131 3.06 11.25 12.97
N GLU A 132 4.19 11.71 12.43
CA GLU A 132 4.95 10.98 11.41
C GLU A 132 5.76 9.81 11.99
N ASN A 133 6.14 9.92 13.28
CA ASN A 133 6.98 8.93 13.98
C ASN A 133 6.20 8.09 14.99
N SER A 134 4.88 8.07 14.94
CA SER A 134 4.03 7.40 15.94
C SER A 134 4.40 5.92 16.16
N GLU A 135 4.55 5.14 15.09
CA GLU A 135 4.95 3.73 15.17
C GLU A 135 6.32 3.53 15.82
N LYS A 136 7.26 4.40 15.51
CA LYS A 136 8.61 4.35 16.06
C LYS A 136 8.60 4.70 17.55
N ILE A 137 7.83 5.70 17.93
CA ILE A 137 7.64 6.12 19.31
C ILE A 137 7.01 4.99 20.13
N GLU A 138 5.95 4.34 19.61
CA GLU A 138 5.30 3.20 20.27
C GLU A 138 6.28 2.05 20.51
N GLU A 139 7.10 1.73 19.53
CA GLU A 139 8.09 0.66 19.63
C GLU A 139 9.22 1.02 20.61
N GLU A 140 9.74 2.25 20.58
CA GLU A 140 10.74 2.72 21.54
C GLU A 140 10.20 2.69 22.99
N ILE A 141 8.95 3.12 23.19
CA ILE A 141 8.31 3.03 24.52
C ILE A 141 8.20 1.57 24.94
N ARG A 142 7.76 0.69 24.02
CA ARG A 142 7.62 -0.75 24.27
C ARG A 142 8.96 -1.35 24.71
N GLU A 143 10.05 -1.05 24.00
CA GLU A 143 11.39 -1.54 24.32
C GLU A 143 11.87 -1.03 25.69
N HIS A 144 11.68 0.24 25.98
CA HIS A 144 12.06 0.83 27.27
C HIS A 144 11.26 0.23 28.43
N VAL A 145 9.95 0.00 28.25
CA VAL A 145 9.12 -0.68 29.24
C VAL A 145 9.56 -2.12 29.41
N ALA A 146 9.74 -2.86 28.31
CA ALA A 146 10.19 -4.26 28.34
C ALA A 146 11.52 -4.42 29.10
N GLY A 147 12.47 -3.51 28.85
CA GLY A 147 13.73 -3.50 29.60
C GLY A 147 13.57 -3.31 31.11
N ARG A 148 12.60 -2.48 31.53
CA ARG A 148 12.35 -2.18 32.97
C ARG A 148 11.57 -3.29 33.68
N ILE A 149 10.65 -3.97 32.97
CA ILE A 149 9.86 -5.08 33.52
C ILE A 149 10.53 -6.44 33.31
N ALA A 150 11.69 -6.46 32.66
CA ALA A 150 12.45 -7.69 32.45
C ALA A 150 12.76 -8.37 33.78
N GLY A 151 12.47 -9.69 33.89
CA GLY A 151 12.67 -10.46 35.10
C GLY A 151 11.53 -10.38 36.13
N HIS A 152 10.48 -9.63 35.88
CA HIS A 152 9.31 -9.52 36.78
C HIS A 152 8.13 -10.44 36.36
N HIS A 153 8.40 -11.48 35.57
CA HIS A 153 7.43 -12.53 35.24
C HIS A 153 6.19 -12.05 34.47
N LEU A 154 6.36 -10.94 33.73
CA LEU A 154 5.33 -10.30 32.92
C LEU A 154 5.67 -10.37 31.44
N GLU A 155 4.66 -10.48 30.61
CA GLU A 155 4.77 -10.36 29.16
C GLU A 155 4.15 -9.04 28.73
N LEU A 156 4.91 -8.27 27.96
CA LEU A 156 4.47 -7.00 27.38
C LEU A 156 3.97 -7.27 25.95
N GLY A 157 2.76 -6.82 25.65
CA GLY A 157 2.20 -6.79 24.33
C GLY A 157 2.55 -5.50 23.58
N ARG A 158 1.54 -4.94 22.92
CA ARG A 158 1.69 -3.66 22.23
C ARG A 158 1.55 -2.48 23.17
N VAL A 159 2.20 -1.41 22.78
CA VAL A 159 1.91 -0.04 23.25
C VAL A 159 1.24 0.67 22.08
N ALA A 160 0.21 1.45 22.34
CA ALA A 160 -0.51 2.18 21.31
C ALA A 160 -0.75 3.63 21.75
N LEU A 161 -0.44 4.56 20.87
CA LEU A 161 -0.75 5.96 21.02
C LEU A 161 -2.17 6.21 20.53
N GLN A 162 -3.11 6.48 21.47
CA GLN A 162 -4.53 6.57 21.14
C GLN A 162 -4.95 7.99 20.81
N HIS A 163 -4.61 8.94 21.66
CA HIS A 163 -5.02 10.33 21.52
C HIS A 163 -3.94 11.28 22.01
N ILE A 164 -3.79 12.40 21.30
CA ILE A 164 -2.90 13.50 21.68
C ILE A 164 -3.70 14.79 21.59
N ASP A 165 -3.74 15.52 22.72
CA ASP A 165 -4.34 16.85 22.77
C ASP A 165 -3.29 17.91 22.39
N TYR A 166 -3.38 18.41 21.15
CA TYR A 166 -2.49 19.46 20.67
C TYR A 166 -3.05 20.84 21.02
N PRO A 167 -2.21 21.76 21.51
CA PRO A 167 -2.58 23.17 21.58
C PRO A 167 -2.99 23.71 20.20
N PRO A 168 -4.00 24.60 20.12
CA PRO A 168 -4.54 25.05 18.83
C PRO A 168 -3.50 25.66 17.87
N ALA A 169 -2.48 26.34 18.41
CA ALA A 169 -1.39 26.89 17.61
C ALA A 169 -0.55 25.83 16.91
N VAL A 170 -0.35 24.68 17.56
CA VAL A 170 0.42 23.56 17.03
C VAL A 170 -0.39 22.75 16.05
N GLN A 171 -1.68 22.55 16.34
CA GLN A 171 -2.60 21.91 15.39
C GLN A 171 -2.60 22.64 14.05
N ALA A 172 -2.68 23.98 14.04
CA ALA A 172 -2.59 24.76 12.82
C ALA A 172 -1.25 24.59 12.09
N ALA A 173 -0.13 24.49 12.82
CA ALA A 173 1.19 24.26 12.23
C ALA A 173 1.31 22.87 11.60
N ILE A 174 0.78 21.83 12.25
CA ILE A 174 0.72 20.47 11.72
C ILE A 174 -0.12 20.42 10.44
N GLU A 175 -1.32 21.02 10.46
CA GLU A 175 -2.19 21.08 9.29
C GLU A 175 -1.50 21.77 8.12
N GLN A 176 -0.81 22.90 8.37
CA GLN A 176 -0.07 23.60 7.34
C GLN A 176 1.08 22.77 6.77
N ARG A 177 1.82 22.06 7.61
CA ARG A 177 2.90 21.16 7.16
C ARG A 177 2.36 20.01 6.30
N LEU A 178 1.24 19.40 6.69
CA LEU A 178 0.59 18.35 5.90
C LEU A 178 0.14 18.85 4.52
N VAL A 179 -0.40 20.09 4.44
CA VAL A 179 -0.77 20.71 3.16
C VAL A 179 0.45 20.91 2.27
N VAL A 180 1.55 21.41 2.82
CA VAL A 180 2.82 21.60 2.06
C VAL A 180 3.35 20.26 1.57
N GLN A 181 3.38 19.24 2.44
CA GLN A 181 3.85 17.90 2.08
C GLN A 181 2.99 17.25 0.99
N GLN A 182 1.66 17.42 1.07
CA GLN A 182 0.77 16.96 0.00
C GLN A 182 1.03 17.68 -1.33
N GLN A 183 1.28 18.99 -1.29
CA GLN A 183 1.64 19.77 -2.49
C GLN A 183 2.97 19.33 -3.09
N GLU A 184 3.97 19.03 -2.27
CA GLU A 184 5.25 18.48 -2.72
C GLU A 184 5.08 17.12 -3.38
N THR A 185 4.34 16.20 -2.74
CA THR A 185 4.03 14.88 -3.31
C THR A 185 3.28 14.98 -4.63
N GLN A 186 2.32 15.94 -4.74
CA GLN A 186 1.60 16.18 -5.98
C GLN A 186 2.54 16.69 -7.08
N LYS A 187 3.42 17.65 -6.77
CA LYS A 187 4.41 18.17 -7.74
C LYS A 187 5.38 17.07 -8.20
N GLU A 188 5.84 16.22 -7.29
CA GLU A 188 6.69 15.09 -7.65
C GLU A 188 5.96 14.13 -8.60
N ALA A 189 4.69 13.82 -8.31
CA ALA A 189 3.86 13.00 -9.19
C ALA A 189 3.64 13.66 -10.56
N GLU A 190 3.37 14.97 -10.61
CA GLU A 190 3.23 15.73 -11.87
C GLU A 190 4.54 15.73 -12.69
N ILE A 191 5.69 15.93 -12.06
CA ILE A 191 7.00 15.87 -12.72
C ILE A 191 7.25 14.46 -13.29
N LYS A 192 6.91 13.43 -12.54
CA LYS A 192 7.04 12.05 -12.99
C LYS A 192 6.15 11.76 -14.20
N ILE A 193 4.87 12.16 -14.16
CA ILE A 193 3.93 12.01 -15.26
C ILE A 193 4.42 12.79 -16.49
N ALA A 194 4.86 14.04 -16.33
CA ALA A 194 5.39 14.83 -17.43
C ALA A 194 6.65 14.20 -18.04
N GLY A 195 7.51 13.58 -17.23
CA GLY A 195 8.67 12.83 -17.69
C GLY A 195 8.27 11.57 -18.49
N GLU A 196 7.28 10.84 -18.02
CA GLU A 196 6.73 9.67 -18.73
C GLU A 196 6.06 10.08 -20.04
N ASP A 197 5.26 11.15 -20.06
CA ASP A 197 4.63 11.70 -21.28
C ASP A 197 5.67 12.16 -22.30
N ALA A 198 6.74 12.84 -21.86
CA ALA A 198 7.84 13.23 -22.73
C ALA A 198 8.56 12.02 -23.34
N SER A 199 8.78 10.96 -22.56
CA SER A 199 9.37 9.72 -23.06
C SER A 199 8.48 9.00 -24.06
N ILE A 200 7.17 8.96 -23.82
CA ILE A 200 6.17 8.40 -24.74
C ILE A 200 6.13 9.22 -26.04
N ALA A 201 6.15 10.54 -25.93
CA ALA A 201 6.18 11.43 -27.11
C ALA A 201 7.44 11.20 -27.94
N HIS A 202 8.60 11.05 -27.29
CA HIS A 202 9.87 10.73 -27.97
C HIS A 202 9.80 9.41 -28.72
N VAL A 203 9.34 8.33 -28.07
CA VAL A 203 9.20 7.00 -28.68
C VAL A 203 8.20 7.03 -29.83
N ARG A 204 7.10 7.78 -29.70
CA ARG A 204 6.13 7.95 -30.81
C ARG A 204 6.73 8.69 -31.99
N ALA A 205 7.50 9.75 -31.74
CA ALA A 205 8.16 10.51 -32.82
C ALA A 205 9.22 9.65 -33.53
N GLU A 206 10.00 8.89 -32.79
CA GLU A 206 10.99 7.97 -33.35
C GLU A 206 10.33 6.85 -34.17
N SER A 207 9.27 6.24 -33.65
CA SER A 207 8.49 5.23 -34.38
C SER A 207 7.82 5.80 -35.67
N ALA A 208 7.30 7.02 -35.59
CA ALA A 208 6.73 7.69 -36.74
C ALA A 208 7.80 7.99 -37.84
N ALA A 209 8.99 8.45 -37.43
CA ALA A 209 10.11 8.69 -38.31
C ALA A 209 10.60 7.40 -38.97
N GLU A 210 10.71 6.31 -38.19
CA GLU A 210 11.09 4.99 -38.74
C GLU A 210 10.05 4.45 -39.71
N THR A 211 8.76 4.58 -39.38
CA THR A 211 7.66 4.19 -40.27
C THR A 211 7.66 5.00 -41.60
N ALA A 212 7.89 6.30 -41.50
CA ALA A 212 8.00 7.15 -42.68
C ALA A 212 9.22 6.76 -43.57
N LYS A 213 10.32 6.41 -42.96
CA LYS A 213 11.53 5.95 -43.63
C LYS A 213 11.30 4.60 -44.33
N ILE A 214 10.65 3.66 -43.64
CA ILE A 214 10.28 2.36 -44.23
C ILE A 214 9.30 2.53 -45.38
N SER A 215 8.28 3.37 -45.26
CA SER A 215 7.34 3.63 -46.34
C SER A 215 8.04 4.26 -47.56
N ALA A 216 8.88 5.27 -47.36
CA ALA A 216 9.63 5.91 -48.42
C ALA A 216 10.58 4.94 -49.15
N THR A 217 11.25 4.04 -48.41
CA THR A 217 12.11 3.02 -49.02
C THR A 217 11.29 1.98 -49.83
N SER A 218 10.16 1.55 -49.25
CA SER A 218 9.23 0.63 -49.94
C SER A 218 8.64 1.23 -51.22
N ASP A 219 8.25 2.51 -51.17
CA ASP A 219 7.73 3.23 -52.34
C ASP A 219 8.79 3.36 -53.43
N ALA A 220 10.03 3.68 -53.04
CA ALA A 220 11.16 3.76 -54.00
C ALA A 220 11.47 2.39 -54.62
N GLU A 221 11.45 1.33 -53.83
CA GLU A 221 11.70 -0.04 -54.33
C GLU A 221 10.57 -0.52 -55.22
N THR A 222 9.31 -0.23 -54.87
CA THR A 222 8.13 -0.52 -55.70
C THR A 222 8.19 0.22 -57.04
N SER A 223 8.58 1.50 -57.01
CA SER A 223 8.75 2.30 -58.23
C SER A 223 9.86 1.75 -59.12
N LYS A 224 10.98 1.32 -58.54
CA LYS A 224 12.09 0.69 -59.25
C LYS A 224 11.67 -0.63 -59.89
N ILE A 225 10.98 -1.52 -59.18
CA ILE A 225 10.47 -2.78 -59.68
C ILE A 225 9.47 -2.55 -60.84
N ARG A 226 8.60 -1.54 -60.72
CA ARG A 226 7.66 -1.17 -61.79
C ARG A 226 8.41 -0.68 -63.02
N ALA A 227 9.36 0.21 -62.87
CA ALA A 227 10.17 0.72 -63.99
C ALA A 227 10.97 -0.39 -64.65
N GLU A 228 11.57 -1.32 -63.91
CA GLU A 228 12.26 -2.49 -64.45
C GLU A 228 11.27 -3.44 -65.19
N GLY A 229 10.08 -3.62 -64.66
CA GLY A 229 9.02 -4.41 -65.28
C GLY A 229 8.54 -3.80 -66.60
N GLU A 230 8.33 -2.47 -66.60
CA GLU A 230 7.96 -1.75 -67.87
C GLU A 230 9.08 -1.78 -68.90
N ALA A 231 10.35 -1.58 -68.45
CA ALA A 231 11.49 -1.69 -69.42
C ALA A 231 11.60 -3.10 -70.07
N LYS A 232 11.47 -4.15 -69.19
CA LYS A 232 11.46 -5.54 -69.70
C LYS A 232 10.25 -5.82 -70.65
N ALA A 233 9.08 -5.29 -70.29
CA ALA A 233 7.89 -5.42 -71.16
C ALA A 233 8.10 -4.71 -72.49
N GLN A 234 8.70 -3.50 -72.51
CA GLN A 234 9.02 -2.78 -73.74
C GLN A 234 10.08 -3.50 -74.57
N GLU A 235 11.11 -4.06 -73.93
CA GLU A 235 12.13 -4.86 -74.61
C GLU A 235 11.55 -6.11 -75.22
N MET A 236 10.65 -6.81 -74.54
CA MET A 236 9.94 -7.97 -75.09
C MET A 236 9.00 -7.59 -76.23
N LEU A 237 8.27 -6.48 -76.12
CA LEU A 237 7.45 -5.94 -77.18
C LEU A 237 8.29 -5.53 -78.37
N GLY A 238 9.46 -4.91 -78.18
CA GLY A 238 10.39 -4.53 -79.26
C GLY A 238 10.96 -5.76 -80.03
N LYS A 239 11.15 -6.88 -79.33
CA LYS A 239 11.60 -8.15 -80.01
C LYS A 239 10.49 -8.89 -80.70
N THR A 240 9.22 -8.71 -80.38
CA THR A 240 8.08 -9.43 -80.94
C THR A 240 7.27 -8.62 -81.99
N LEU A 241 7.48 -7.30 -81.96
CA LEU A 241 6.76 -6.42 -82.90
C LEU A 241 7.47 -6.36 -84.27
N THR A 242 7.02 -7.21 -85.19
CA THR A 242 7.33 -7.05 -86.57
C THR A 242 6.61 -5.82 -87.13
N PRO A 243 7.14 -5.10 -88.15
CA PRO A 243 6.52 -3.90 -88.72
C PRO A 243 5.06 -4.09 -89.13
N LEU A 244 4.70 -5.32 -89.54
CA LEU A 244 3.34 -5.69 -89.94
C LEU A 244 2.35 -5.70 -88.73
N LEU A 245 2.77 -6.14 -87.55
CA LEU A 245 1.94 -6.17 -86.30
C LEU A 245 1.68 -4.77 -85.81
N VAL A 246 2.62 -3.85 -85.96
CA VAL A 246 2.45 -2.43 -85.56
C VAL A 246 1.40 -1.77 -86.47
N GLN A 247 1.44 -2.04 -87.79
CA GLN A 247 0.43 -1.53 -88.68
C GLN A 247 -0.95 -2.09 -88.39
N LEU A 248 -1.07 -3.38 -88.05
CA LEU A 248 -2.34 -4.02 -87.70
C LEU A 248 -2.94 -3.46 -86.40
N ARG A 249 -2.10 -3.18 -85.39
CA ARG A 249 -2.57 -2.67 -84.11
C ARG A 249 -2.95 -1.18 -84.13
N VAL A 250 -2.31 -0.43 -85.03
CA VAL A 250 -2.67 0.97 -85.31
C VAL A 250 -4.04 1.02 -86.04
N LEU A 251 -4.33 0.07 -86.97
CA LEU A 251 -5.60 -0.03 -87.70
C LEU A 251 -6.76 -0.55 -86.80
N THR A 252 -6.52 -1.32 -85.80
CA THR A 252 -7.55 -1.94 -84.91
C THR A 252 -7.88 -1.09 -83.66
N ASN A 253 -7.19 -0.01 -83.41
CA ASN A 253 -7.48 0.83 -82.23
C ASN A 253 -8.51 1.92 -82.59
N PRO A 254 -9.76 1.83 -82.08
CA PRO A 254 -10.84 2.77 -82.46
C PRO A 254 -10.64 4.20 -81.94
N ALA A 255 -9.65 4.44 -81.12
CA ALA A 255 -9.37 5.75 -80.52
C ALA A 255 -8.33 6.56 -81.32
N SER A 256 -7.72 5.99 -82.35
CA SER A 256 -6.68 6.68 -83.12
C SER A 256 -7.29 7.42 -84.32
N LYS A 257 -7.26 8.73 -84.25
CA LYS A 257 -7.54 9.58 -85.40
C LYS A 257 -6.33 9.55 -86.33
N TYR A 258 -6.44 8.88 -87.47
CA TYR A 258 -5.39 8.82 -88.48
C TYR A 258 -5.56 9.93 -89.51
N ILE A 259 -4.50 10.67 -89.78
CA ILE A 259 -4.40 11.61 -90.89
C ILE A 259 -3.54 10.93 -91.94
N PHE A 260 -4.15 10.59 -93.05
CA PHE A 260 -3.45 10.04 -94.24
C PHE A 260 -2.67 11.17 -94.92
N VAL A 261 -1.36 11.05 -95.00
CA VAL A 261 -0.51 11.98 -95.79
C VAL A 261 0.00 11.20 -97.01
N PRO A 262 -0.24 11.67 -98.23
CA PRO A 262 0.25 11.01 -99.41
C PRO A 262 1.77 11.07 -99.50
N GLU A 263 2.34 10.01 -100.11
CA GLU A 263 3.78 9.74 -100.25
C GLU A 263 4.55 10.96 -100.75
N GLY A 264 5.59 11.35 -99.98
CA GLY A 264 6.61 12.28 -100.46
C GLY A 264 7.13 13.36 -99.48
N ARG A 265 6.65 13.46 -98.25
CA ARG A 265 7.18 14.39 -97.23
C ARG A 265 7.40 13.74 -95.91
N GLN A 266 8.50 14.13 -95.22
CA GLN A 266 8.87 13.63 -93.89
C GLN A 266 7.70 13.79 -92.95
N LEU A 267 7.37 12.69 -92.22
CA LEU A 267 6.35 12.61 -91.17
C LEU A 267 6.78 13.45 -90.00
N SER A 268 6.15 14.57 -89.72
CA SER A 268 6.12 15.17 -88.47
C SER A 268 4.79 14.79 -87.77
N VAL A 269 4.87 13.98 -86.72
CA VAL A 269 3.72 13.66 -85.88
C VAL A 269 3.42 14.86 -85.02
N VAL A 270 2.39 15.63 -85.31
CA VAL A 270 1.86 16.66 -84.44
C VAL A 270 0.87 16.01 -83.50
N LEU A 271 1.31 15.81 -82.24
CA LEU A 271 0.40 15.46 -81.18
C LEU A 271 -0.46 16.70 -80.87
N GLY A 272 -1.71 16.66 -81.22
CA GLY A 272 -2.68 17.69 -80.92
C GLY A 272 -3.02 17.60 -79.43
N GLU A 273 -2.49 18.53 -78.67
CA GLU A 273 -2.94 18.83 -77.28
C GLU A 273 -4.38 19.33 -77.32
N GLY A 274 -5.29 18.56 -76.69
CA GLY A 274 -6.66 19.03 -76.48
C GLY A 274 -6.66 20.12 -75.39
N VAL A 275 -6.96 21.33 -75.83
CA VAL A 275 -7.30 22.46 -75.02
C VAL A 275 -8.54 22.16 -74.16
N ASN A 276 -8.42 22.18 -72.89
CA ASN A 276 -9.51 22.59 -72.00
C ASN A 276 -8.97 23.47 -70.91
N GLY A 277 -9.09 24.75 -71.21
CA GLY A 277 -9.01 25.76 -70.18
C GLY A 277 -10.28 25.83 -69.39
N ALA A 278 -10.15 25.94 -68.15
CA ALA A 278 -11.11 26.61 -67.27
C ALA A 278 -10.34 27.16 -66.08
N ALA A 279 -10.02 28.38 -66.21
CA ALA A 279 -10.34 29.51 -65.34
C ALA A 279 -10.09 29.33 -63.87
N ALA A 280 -9.09 30.08 -63.48
CA ALA A 280 -8.85 30.58 -62.13
C ALA A 280 -10.08 31.22 -61.49
N THR A 281 -10.13 31.16 -60.18
CA THR A 281 -10.46 32.38 -59.41
C THR A 281 -9.87 32.29 -58.02
N SER A 282 -9.12 33.32 -57.70
CA SER A 282 -8.63 33.82 -56.43
C SER A 282 -9.72 34.02 -55.41
N ALA A 283 -9.36 33.92 -54.13
CA ALA A 283 -9.60 34.88 -53.04
C ALA A 283 -9.03 34.28 -51.76
N SER A 284 -7.98 34.84 -51.22
CA SER A 284 -7.88 35.77 -50.10
C SER A 284 -8.96 35.62 -49.01
N ARG A 285 -8.63 35.08 -47.93
CA ARG A 285 -8.53 35.75 -46.62
C ARG A 285 -8.01 34.79 -45.58
#